data_9b9409a8cbcb83201bfe391758f205ba
#
_entry.id   9b9409a8cbcb83201bfe391758f205ba
#
_cell.length_a   1.000
_cell.length_b   1.000
_cell.length_c   1.000
_cell.angle_alpha   90.00
_cell.angle_beta   90.00
_cell.angle_gamma   90.00
#
_symmetry.space_group_name_H-M   'P 1'
#
loop_
_entity.id
_entity.type
_entity.pdbx_description
1 polymer ?
#
loop_
_entity_poly.entity_id
_entity_poly.type
_entity_poly.pdbx_seq_one_letter_code
_entity_poly.pdbx_strand_id
1 'polypeptide(L)'
;MSKPATEARLAAAAKGFTQVIGRGNAHIITKNPMTGKCAYDGQVGGGWHYNGDQETDTAWEADSDQNYLKMVKAGYNLRARKLFNAGDLIQWTDPVSGQYVKFQPQNFQWIDGTTGSNSLISVAQAISAPTIDDDKLYWPAAFGAGRHFQYIASPTKLIKHLIIDSAANLPACPSWITNPWLELTFTLTPSSGVTMYVDGQAWNQATAKTTANAIEFRLPSGEVVWSMAAPLAYDSSEDGNQCNGQIKLYVNKKIKYCSVRFPKSWIDSAVFPIMLDPTLDYQIGAGGNDGYAIADLAFNNTSAYSQLGRTNSKLVHNYSRFPSVTIPVGATIDVATYSLKIGAYACSGTPTVDVYAEDADNPTYRELKSRDVKIDWKTG
;
A
#
# COMPACT_ATOMS: atom_id res chain seq x y z
N MET A 1 -17.75 7.71 9.13
CA MET A 1 -18.15 6.85 10.26
C MET A 1 -16.93 6.02 10.67
N SER A 2 -16.62 5.91 11.99
CA SER A 2 -15.54 5.01 12.44
C SER A 2 -15.91 3.57 12.11
N LYS A 3 -14.96 2.78 11.56
CA LYS A 3 -15.18 1.36 11.33
C LYS A 3 -15.43 0.66 12.67
N PRO A 4 -16.30 -0.35 12.72
CA PRO A 4 -16.55 -1.10 13.96
C PRO A 4 -15.26 -1.80 14.41
N ALA A 5 -15.13 -2.00 15.72
CA ALA A 5 -14.06 -2.77 16.30
C ALA A 5 -14.00 -4.18 15.69
N THR A 6 -12.79 -4.75 15.56
CA THR A 6 -12.64 -6.12 15.08
C THR A 6 -13.41 -7.10 15.96
N GLU A 7 -13.88 -8.21 15.39
CA GLU A 7 -14.57 -9.26 16.14
C GLU A 7 -13.71 -9.77 17.31
N ALA A 8 -12.39 -9.91 17.10
CA ALA A 8 -11.44 -10.30 18.13
C ALA A 8 -11.42 -9.32 19.31
N ARG A 9 -11.41 -8.01 19.02
CA ARG A 9 -11.44 -6.96 20.04
C ARG A 9 -12.77 -6.94 20.79
N LEU A 10 -13.88 -7.10 20.09
CA LEU A 10 -15.21 -7.21 20.72
C LEU A 10 -15.28 -8.44 21.62
N ALA A 11 -14.76 -9.58 21.18
CA ALA A 11 -14.68 -10.79 21.97
C ALA A 11 -13.78 -10.63 23.21
N ALA A 12 -12.63 -9.94 23.07
CA ALA A 12 -11.75 -9.62 24.20
C ALA A 12 -12.44 -8.67 25.19
N ALA A 13 -13.11 -7.63 24.71
CA ALA A 13 -13.85 -6.68 25.55
C ALA A 13 -14.99 -7.38 26.31
N ALA A 14 -15.71 -8.31 25.69
CA ALA A 14 -16.75 -9.12 26.35
C ALA A 14 -16.19 -10.00 27.47
N LYS A 15 -14.88 -10.37 27.42
CA LYS A 15 -14.17 -11.07 28.50
C LYS A 15 -13.54 -10.13 29.53
N GLY A 16 -13.83 -8.83 29.47
CA GLY A 16 -13.37 -7.82 30.41
C GLY A 16 -12.01 -7.20 30.08
N PHE A 17 -11.42 -7.46 28.92
CA PHE A 17 -10.18 -6.81 28.46
C PHE A 17 -10.49 -5.45 27.86
N THR A 18 -10.67 -4.45 28.73
CA THR A 18 -11.19 -3.13 28.33
C THR A 18 -10.17 -2.00 28.41
N GLN A 19 -9.11 -2.16 29.21
CA GLN A 19 -8.09 -1.13 29.37
C GLN A 19 -6.96 -1.31 28.33
N VAL A 20 -6.80 -0.36 27.44
CA VAL A 20 -5.65 -0.33 26.52
C VAL A 20 -4.39 0.06 27.29
N ILE A 21 -3.37 -0.79 27.27
CA ILE A 21 -2.07 -0.58 27.95
C ILE A 21 -0.89 -0.48 27.00
N GLY A 22 -1.08 -0.83 25.73
CA GLY A 22 -0.05 -0.73 24.70
C GLY A 22 -0.68 -0.80 23.32
N ARG A 23 0.04 -0.24 22.36
CA ARG A 23 -0.37 -0.29 20.95
C ARG A 23 0.82 -0.07 20.01
N GLY A 24 0.68 -0.57 18.80
CA GLY A 24 1.50 -0.28 17.65
C GLY A 24 0.62 -0.16 16.40
N ASN A 25 1.22 0.02 15.23
CA ASN A 25 0.48 0.18 13.98
C ASN A 25 -0.38 -1.03 13.60
N ALA A 26 0.00 -2.21 14.03
CA ALA A 26 -0.67 -3.46 13.69
C ALA A 26 -1.17 -4.23 14.92
N HIS A 27 -1.12 -3.65 16.12
CA HIS A 27 -1.57 -4.35 17.30
C HIS A 27 -2.08 -3.43 18.41
N ILE A 28 -2.95 -3.97 19.25
CA ILE A 28 -3.38 -3.39 20.53
C ILE A 28 -3.18 -4.43 21.64
N ILE A 29 -2.71 -3.95 22.80
CA ILE A 29 -2.66 -4.74 24.03
C ILE A 29 -3.71 -4.19 24.99
N THR A 30 -4.64 -5.03 25.37
CA THR A 30 -5.68 -4.68 26.34
C THR A 30 -5.49 -5.46 27.62
N LYS A 31 -5.83 -4.85 28.77
CA LYS A 31 -5.77 -5.45 30.10
C LYS A 31 -7.17 -5.56 30.69
N ASN A 32 -7.43 -6.65 31.34
CA ASN A 32 -8.60 -6.80 32.20
C ASN A 32 -8.26 -6.19 33.56
N PRO A 33 -8.87 -5.06 33.94
CA PRO A 33 -8.53 -4.37 35.19
C PRO A 33 -8.88 -5.17 36.46
N MET A 34 -9.80 -6.14 36.38
CA MET A 34 -10.21 -6.95 37.48
C MET A 34 -9.25 -8.12 37.75
N THR A 35 -8.71 -8.71 36.69
CA THR A 35 -7.85 -9.92 36.83
C THR A 35 -6.38 -9.61 36.65
N GLY A 36 -6.04 -8.42 36.12
CA GLY A 36 -4.68 -8.04 35.75
C GLY A 36 -4.15 -8.69 34.46
N LYS A 37 -4.89 -9.62 33.86
CA LYS A 37 -4.52 -10.35 32.65
C LYS A 37 -4.56 -9.44 31.41
N CYS A 38 -3.75 -9.78 30.40
CA CYS A 38 -3.67 -9.02 29.15
C CYS A 38 -4.17 -9.85 27.96
N ALA A 39 -4.76 -9.17 26.98
CA ALA A 39 -5.08 -9.70 25.65
C ALA A 39 -4.32 -8.91 24.60
N TYR A 40 -3.81 -9.62 23.60
CA TYR A 40 -3.12 -9.06 22.45
C TYR A 40 -4.00 -9.26 21.21
N ASP A 41 -4.30 -8.17 20.51
CA ASP A 41 -4.99 -8.19 19.21
C ASP A 41 -4.02 -7.64 18.16
N GLY A 42 -3.53 -8.50 17.29
CA GLY A 42 -2.62 -8.17 16.19
C GLY A 42 -3.32 -8.30 14.85
N GLN A 43 -3.09 -7.32 13.98
CA GLN A 43 -3.64 -7.32 12.62
C GLN A 43 -2.51 -7.30 11.59
N VAL A 44 -2.61 -8.16 10.59
CA VAL A 44 -1.73 -8.13 9.44
C VAL A 44 -2.22 -7.03 8.48
N GLY A 45 -1.33 -6.11 8.11
CA GLY A 45 -1.66 -4.99 7.23
C GLY A 45 -2.06 -3.69 7.92
N GLY A 46 -1.85 -3.59 9.24
CA GLY A 46 -2.11 -2.40 10.04
C GLY A 46 -3.60 -2.15 10.30
N GLY A 47 -4.02 -2.18 11.54
CA GLY A 47 -5.42 -1.98 11.93
C GLY A 47 -5.68 -0.73 12.77
N TRP A 48 -4.62 -0.04 13.20
CA TRP A 48 -4.71 1.02 14.20
C TRP A 48 -4.00 2.29 13.72
N HIS A 49 -4.52 3.44 14.07
CA HIS A 49 -3.85 4.71 13.80
C HIS A 49 -3.09 5.22 15.04
N TYR A 50 -2.07 6.06 14.81
CA TYR A 50 -1.17 6.52 15.87
C TYR A 50 -1.80 7.36 16.97
N ASN A 51 -2.86 8.12 16.66
CA ASN A 51 -3.38 9.16 17.53
C ASN A 51 -4.61 8.70 18.31
N GLY A 52 -4.56 7.59 19.00
CA GLY A 52 -5.67 7.26 19.86
C GLY A 52 -6.02 5.77 19.93
N ASP A 53 -7.18 5.43 20.50
CA ASP A 53 -7.69 4.09 20.75
C ASP A 53 -8.64 3.61 19.65
N GLN A 54 -8.58 4.24 18.46
CA GLN A 54 -9.52 3.98 17.39
C GLN A 54 -8.92 3.05 16.35
N GLU A 55 -9.75 2.23 15.77
CA GLU A 55 -9.39 1.45 14.60
C GLU A 55 -9.08 2.37 13.41
N THR A 56 -8.25 1.88 12.51
CA THR A 56 -7.96 2.55 11.26
C THR A 56 -9.27 2.81 10.51
N ASP A 57 -9.46 4.06 10.14
CA ASP A 57 -10.58 4.51 9.32
C ASP A 57 -10.00 5.28 8.14
N THR A 58 -10.21 4.77 6.96
CA THR A 58 -9.70 5.34 5.71
C THR A 58 -10.72 6.21 4.99
N ALA A 59 -11.88 6.48 5.61
CA ALA A 59 -12.90 7.35 5.07
C ALA A 59 -12.40 8.80 4.94
N TRP A 60 -12.75 9.44 3.84
CA TRP A 60 -12.45 10.85 3.62
C TRP A 60 -13.44 11.74 4.36
N GLU A 61 -12.90 12.70 5.08
CA GLU A 61 -13.67 13.70 5.85
C GLU A 61 -13.46 15.11 5.28
N ALA A 62 -14.38 16.01 5.62
CA ALA A 62 -14.17 17.42 5.34
C ALA A 62 -12.97 17.96 6.13
N ASP A 63 -12.13 18.75 5.46
CA ASP A 63 -11.07 19.52 6.12
C ASP A 63 -11.65 20.83 6.68
N SER A 64 -10.95 21.46 7.63
CA SER A 64 -11.26 22.81 8.10
C SER A 64 -11.18 23.87 6.99
N ASP A 65 -10.29 23.66 6.00
CA ASP A 65 -10.28 24.39 4.74
C ASP A 65 -11.24 23.72 3.76
N GLN A 66 -12.31 24.42 3.38
CA GLN A 66 -13.37 23.93 2.50
C GLN A 66 -12.88 23.44 1.12
N ASN A 67 -11.67 23.83 0.70
CA ASN A 67 -11.06 23.40 -0.56
C ASN A 67 -10.41 22.03 -0.49
N TYR A 68 -10.36 21.42 0.71
CA TYR A 68 -9.68 20.16 0.95
C TYR A 68 -10.60 19.11 1.57
N LEU A 69 -10.14 17.88 1.44
CA LEU A 69 -10.59 16.69 2.16
C LEU A 69 -9.39 16.15 2.93
N LYS A 70 -9.62 15.44 4.02
CA LYS A 70 -8.58 14.80 4.82
C LYS A 70 -8.94 13.37 5.17
N MET A 71 -7.93 12.56 5.44
CA MET A 71 -8.01 11.25 6.07
C MET A 71 -6.87 11.18 7.09
N VAL A 72 -7.19 11.03 8.37
CA VAL A 72 -6.22 11.15 9.49
C VAL A 72 -6.32 10.01 10.50
N LYS A 73 -7.04 8.95 10.16
CA LYS A 73 -7.29 7.81 11.05
C LYS A 73 -6.67 6.51 10.51
N ALA A 74 -5.51 6.62 9.88
CA ALA A 74 -4.69 5.51 9.45
C ALA A 74 -3.27 5.64 10.01
N GLY A 75 -2.36 4.75 9.63
CA GLY A 75 -0.94 4.87 9.97
C GLY A 75 -0.25 6.08 9.32
N TYR A 76 -0.94 6.80 8.47
CA TYR A 76 -0.50 8.00 7.75
C TYR A 76 -1.66 8.97 7.60
N ASN A 77 -1.36 10.23 7.29
CA ASN A 77 -2.36 11.26 7.05
C ASN A 77 -2.38 11.65 5.57
N LEU A 78 -3.58 11.83 5.02
CA LEU A 78 -3.80 12.37 3.69
C LEU A 78 -4.55 13.69 3.76
N ARG A 79 -4.20 14.59 2.85
CA ARG A 79 -4.94 15.82 2.57
C ARG A 79 -5.04 15.99 1.06
N ALA A 80 -6.26 16.04 0.53
CA ALA A 80 -6.53 16.13 -0.90
C ALA A 80 -7.27 17.43 -1.24
N ARG A 81 -6.86 18.09 -2.32
CA ARG A 81 -7.63 19.19 -2.90
C ARG A 81 -8.87 18.66 -3.61
N LYS A 82 -9.96 19.41 -3.54
CA LYS A 82 -11.18 19.09 -4.30
C LYS A 82 -10.98 19.37 -5.79
N LEU A 83 -10.37 20.51 -6.13
CA LEU A 83 -10.09 20.88 -7.52
C LEU A 83 -8.89 20.06 -8.06
N PHE A 84 -9.14 19.25 -9.08
CA PHE A 84 -8.17 18.24 -9.58
C PHE A 84 -6.84 18.83 -10.08
N ASN A 85 -6.85 19.96 -10.78
CA ASN A 85 -5.65 20.56 -11.36
C ASN A 85 -5.10 21.76 -10.58
N ALA A 86 -5.47 21.92 -9.30
CA ALA A 86 -5.11 23.11 -8.51
C ALA A 86 -3.67 23.15 -7.98
N GLY A 87 -2.81 22.21 -8.37
CA GLY A 87 -1.46 22.04 -7.80
C GLY A 87 -1.49 21.36 -6.43
N ASP A 88 -0.51 20.47 -6.17
CA ASP A 88 -0.43 19.67 -4.93
C ASP A 88 -1.76 18.97 -4.60
N LEU A 89 -2.30 18.20 -5.55
CA LEU A 89 -3.61 17.56 -5.44
C LEU A 89 -3.73 16.71 -4.17
N ILE A 90 -2.69 15.96 -3.85
CA ILE A 90 -2.65 15.12 -2.65
C ILE A 90 -1.35 15.34 -1.89
N GLN A 91 -1.46 15.45 -0.57
CA GLN A 91 -0.35 15.41 0.36
C GLN A 91 -0.48 14.17 1.23
N TRP A 92 0.57 13.37 1.25
CA TRP A 92 0.77 12.24 2.15
C TRP A 92 1.75 12.66 3.24
N THR A 93 1.39 12.47 4.50
CA THR A 93 2.21 12.86 5.65
C THR A 93 2.41 11.68 6.58
N ASP A 94 3.66 11.43 6.96
CA ASP A 94 3.98 10.54 8.06
C ASP A 94 3.70 11.25 9.39
N PRO A 95 2.79 10.76 10.23
CA PRO A 95 2.42 11.43 11.48
C PRO A 95 3.53 11.40 12.53
N VAL A 96 4.52 10.50 12.41
CA VAL A 96 5.61 10.35 13.36
C VAL A 96 6.70 11.38 13.12
N SER A 97 7.22 11.46 11.91
CA SER A 97 8.27 12.39 11.54
C SER A 97 7.75 13.77 11.11
N GLY A 98 6.46 13.87 10.79
CA GLY A 98 5.87 15.06 10.18
C GLY A 98 6.31 15.30 8.74
N GLN A 99 7.12 14.42 8.17
CA GLN A 99 7.57 14.53 6.78
C GLN A 99 6.42 14.22 5.82
N TYR A 100 6.48 14.80 4.63
CA TYR A 100 5.42 14.64 3.64
C TYR A 100 5.97 14.53 2.22
N VAL A 101 5.11 14.02 1.34
CA VAL A 101 5.26 14.13 -0.11
C VAL A 101 3.94 14.59 -0.72
N LYS A 102 4.03 15.45 -1.72
CA LYS A 102 2.88 15.92 -2.48
C LYS A 102 2.97 15.48 -3.93
N PHE A 103 1.82 15.16 -4.50
CA PHE A 103 1.69 14.77 -5.90
C PHE A 103 0.63 15.61 -6.59
N GLN A 104 0.90 15.97 -7.83
CA GLN A 104 -0.06 16.60 -8.72
C GLN A 104 0.01 15.94 -10.09
N PRO A 105 -1.04 15.25 -10.54
CA PRO A 105 -1.14 14.78 -11.93
C PRO A 105 -1.04 15.94 -12.89
N GLN A 106 -0.28 15.79 -13.99
CA GLN A 106 0.00 16.84 -14.96
C GLN A 106 -0.47 16.47 -16.35
N ASN A 107 0.30 15.58 -17.00
CA ASN A 107 0.16 15.25 -18.40
C ASN A 107 -0.10 13.77 -18.57
N PHE A 108 -0.94 13.47 -19.54
CA PHE A 108 -1.17 12.14 -20.06
C PHE A 108 -0.79 12.15 -21.56
N GLN A 109 0.12 11.26 -21.99
CA GLN A 109 0.79 11.37 -23.27
C GLN A 109 1.31 10.04 -23.83
N TRP A 110 1.49 10.00 -25.14
CA TRP A 110 2.38 9.02 -25.77
C TRP A 110 3.81 9.54 -25.71
N ILE A 111 4.78 8.68 -25.40
CA ILE A 111 6.19 9.02 -25.35
C ILE A 111 7.02 7.95 -26.06
N ASP A 112 8.05 8.37 -26.80
CA ASP A 112 9.07 7.47 -27.32
C ASP A 112 10.06 7.12 -26.20
N GLY A 113 10.14 5.83 -25.86
CA GLY A 113 10.99 5.34 -24.77
C GLY A 113 12.48 5.50 -25.02
N THR A 114 12.88 5.69 -26.29
CA THR A 114 14.29 5.85 -26.71
C THR A 114 14.68 7.32 -26.74
N THR A 115 13.91 8.15 -27.46
CA THR A 115 14.25 9.56 -27.69
C THR A 115 13.69 10.51 -26.64
N GLY A 116 12.63 10.10 -25.93
CA GLY A 116 11.89 10.95 -25.00
C GLY A 116 10.96 11.95 -25.69
N SER A 117 10.84 11.91 -27.01
CA SER A 117 9.87 12.72 -27.75
C SER A 117 8.45 12.30 -27.40
N ASN A 118 7.53 13.26 -27.27
CA ASN A 118 6.18 12.97 -26.78
C ASN A 118 5.08 13.59 -27.66
N SER A 119 3.89 13.01 -27.57
CA SER A 119 2.64 13.53 -28.11
C SER A 119 1.62 13.61 -27.00
N LEU A 120 1.25 14.83 -26.61
CA LEU A 120 0.31 15.08 -25.54
C LEU A 120 -1.09 14.57 -25.91
N ILE A 121 -1.68 13.76 -25.05
CA ILE A 121 -3.09 13.33 -25.17
C ILE A 121 -3.98 14.32 -24.44
N SER A 122 -3.65 14.62 -23.17
CA SER A 122 -4.36 15.63 -22.39
C SER A 122 -3.55 16.10 -21.18
N VAL A 123 -3.95 17.23 -20.64
CA VAL A 123 -3.51 17.72 -19.32
C VAL A 123 -4.59 17.42 -18.28
N ALA A 124 -4.23 17.49 -16.99
CA ALA A 124 -5.18 17.42 -15.88
C ALA A 124 -6.25 18.52 -16.03
N GLN A 125 -7.52 18.12 -16.02
CA GLN A 125 -8.67 19.01 -16.24
C GLN A 125 -9.10 19.72 -14.94
N ALA A 126 -9.79 20.85 -15.06
CA ALA A 126 -10.31 21.62 -13.94
C ALA A 126 -11.63 21.00 -13.41
N ILE A 127 -11.56 19.81 -12.81
CA ILE A 127 -12.71 19.16 -12.17
C ILE A 127 -12.82 19.69 -10.74
N SER A 128 -13.94 20.33 -10.42
CA SER A 128 -14.11 21.14 -9.19
C SER A 128 -14.19 20.33 -7.89
N ALA A 129 -14.65 19.07 -7.95
CA ALA A 129 -14.71 18.20 -6.78
C ALA A 129 -14.72 16.73 -7.20
N PRO A 130 -14.16 15.82 -6.37
CA PRO A 130 -14.32 14.39 -6.58
C PRO A 130 -15.71 13.93 -6.12
N THR A 131 -16.15 12.79 -6.64
CA THR A 131 -17.13 11.95 -5.95
C THR A 131 -16.43 11.26 -4.80
N ILE A 132 -17.03 11.27 -3.61
CA ILE A 132 -16.51 10.65 -2.39
C ILE A 132 -17.33 9.39 -2.12
N ASP A 133 -16.65 8.25 -2.01
CA ASP A 133 -17.26 6.97 -1.67
C ASP A 133 -16.35 6.28 -0.62
N ASP A 134 -16.64 6.56 0.65
CA ASP A 134 -15.89 6.10 1.82
C ASP A 134 -14.37 6.39 1.72
N ASP A 135 -13.58 5.41 1.33
CA ASP A 135 -12.13 5.49 1.17
C ASP A 135 -11.66 6.00 -0.20
N LYS A 136 -12.62 6.29 -1.12
CA LYS A 136 -12.32 6.67 -2.51
C LYS A 136 -12.61 8.12 -2.79
N LEU A 137 -11.72 8.73 -3.55
CA LEU A 137 -11.93 9.99 -4.26
C LEU A 137 -11.87 9.74 -5.76
N TYR A 138 -12.94 10.05 -6.46
CA TYR A 138 -13.05 9.81 -7.89
C TYR A 138 -13.33 11.10 -8.66
N TRP A 139 -12.46 11.44 -9.62
CA TRP A 139 -12.62 12.57 -10.53
C TRP A 139 -12.97 12.06 -11.93
N PRO A 140 -14.24 12.15 -12.34
CA PRO A 140 -14.64 11.74 -13.68
C PRO A 140 -14.03 12.65 -14.73
N ALA A 141 -13.64 12.08 -15.87
CA ALA A 141 -13.02 12.80 -17.00
C ALA A 141 -11.81 13.67 -16.62
N ALA A 142 -11.06 13.26 -15.60
CA ALA A 142 -9.89 13.99 -15.08
C ALA A 142 -8.82 14.30 -16.15
N PHE A 143 -8.77 13.49 -17.19
CA PHE A 143 -7.93 13.67 -18.39
C PHE A 143 -8.77 13.70 -19.69
N GLY A 144 -10.03 14.16 -19.62
CA GLY A 144 -10.99 14.18 -20.71
C GLY A 144 -11.90 12.95 -20.75
N ALA A 145 -12.84 12.94 -21.67
CA ALA A 145 -13.89 11.92 -21.75
C ALA A 145 -13.34 10.48 -21.71
N GLY A 146 -13.93 9.63 -20.84
CA GLY A 146 -13.54 8.24 -20.65
C GLY A 146 -12.15 8.02 -20.05
N ARG A 147 -11.56 9.05 -19.41
CA ARG A 147 -10.26 8.96 -18.72
C ARG A 147 -10.38 9.59 -17.36
N HIS A 148 -10.57 8.75 -16.36
CA HIS A 148 -10.92 9.10 -15.00
C HIS A 148 -9.72 8.91 -14.07
N PHE A 149 -9.72 9.60 -12.96
CA PHE A 149 -8.68 9.44 -11.97
C PHE A 149 -9.30 9.16 -10.59
N GLN A 150 -8.69 8.25 -9.84
CA GLN A 150 -9.14 7.98 -8.48
C GLN A 150 -7.97 7.78 -7.51
N TYR A 151 -8.22 8.14 -6.26
CA TYR A 151 -7.45 7.71 -5.11
C TYR A 151 -8.29 6.77 -4.25
N ILE A 152 -7.66 5.70 -3.76
CA ILE A 152 -8.26 4.80 -2.77
C ILE A 152 -7.30 4.76 -1.59
N ALA A 153 -7.76 5.20 -0.43
CA ALA A 153 -7.00 5.13 0.81
C ALA A 153 -7.18 3.73 1.43
N SER A 154 -6.11 3.03 1.72
CA SER A 154 -6.14 1.78 2.48
C SER A 154 -5.33 1.94 3.78
N PRO A 155 -5.41 1.05 4.75
CA PRO A 155 -4.67 1.18 6.01
C PRO A 155 -3.16 1.41 5.85
N THR A 156 -2.55 0.92 4.79
CA THR A 156 -1.09 0.94 4.58
C THR A 156 -0.65 1.58 3.28
N LYS A 157 -1.57 1.94 2.39
CA LYS A 157 -1.22 2.45 1.06
C LYS A 157 -2.24 3.42 0.48
N LEU A 158 -1.77 4.30 -0.39
CA LEU A 158 -2.60 5.12 -1.25
C LEU A 158 -2.52 4.58 -2.67
N ILE A 159 -3.60 3.98 -3.14
CA ILE A 159 -3.74 3.47 -4.49
C ILE A 159 -4.15 4.63 -5.41
N LYS A 160 -3.52 4.71 -6.57
CA LYS A 160 -3.80 5.75 -7.57
C LYS A 160 -4.12 5.06 -8.90
N HIS A 161 -5.32 5.24 -9.41
CA HIS A 161 -5.69 4.70 -10.71
C HIS A 161 -5.99 5.80 -11.72
N LEU A 162 -5.36 5.74 -12.89
CA LEU A 162 -5.90 6.31 -14.10
C LEU A 162 -6.72 5.22 -14.80
N ILE A 163 -8.02 5.44 -14.93
CA ILE A 163 -8.97 4.50 -15.56
C ILE A 163 -9.26 4.98 -16.96
N ILE A 164 -9.18 4.08 -17.93
CA ILE A 164 -9.49 4.36 -19.35
C ILE A 164 -10.60 3.39 -19.77
N ASP A 165 -11.76 3.93 -20.08
CA ASP A 165 -12.98 3.14 -20.29
C ASP A 165 -12.94 2.27 -21.56
N SER A 166 -12.31 2.78 -22.63
CA SER A 166 -12.27 2.07 -23.90
C SER A 166 -11.06 2.49 -24.74
N ALA A 167 -10.67 1.68 -25.71
CA ALA A 167 -9.61 2.01 -26.67
C ALA A 167 -9.92 3.30 -27.46
N ALA A 168 -11.21 3.58 -27.72
CA ALA A 168 -11.64 4.79 -28.41
C ALA A 168 -11.37 6.08 -27.62
N ASN A 169 -11.13 5.98 -26.31
CA ASN A 169 -10.74 7.12 -25.47
C ASN A 169 -9.23 7.43 -25.55
N LEU A 170 -8.44 6.61 -26.26
CA LEU A 170 -7.03 6.88 -26.54
C LEU A 170 -6.85 7.33 -28.00
N PRO A 171 -6.32 8.53 -28.24
CA PRO A 171 -5.88 8.92 -29.59
C PRO A 171 -4.84 7.94 -30.11
N ALA A 172 -4.86 7.73 -31.43
CA ALA A 172 -3.83 6.90 -32.07
C ALA A 172 -2.42 7.41 -31.74
N CYS A 173 -1.52 6.49 -31.42
CA CYS A 173 -0.12 6.83 -31.21
C CYS A 173 0.47 7.28 -32.53
N PRO A 174 1.13 8.46 -32.61
CA PRO A 174 1.75 8.93 -33.83
C PRO A 174 2.83 7.97 -34.36
N SER A 175 2.89 7.79 -35.67
CA SER A 175 3.82 6.84 -36.33
C SER A 175 5.31 7.20 -36.17
N TRP A 176 5.62 8.45 -35.84
CA TRP A 176 7.00 8.88 -35.58
C TRP A 176 7.52 8.45 -34.18
N ILE A 177 6.64 7.99 -33.28
CA ILE A 177 7.03 7.38 -32.00
C ILE A 177 7.35 5.91 -32.26
N THR A 178 8.63 5.56 -32.27
CA THR A 178 9.12 4.24 -32.70
C THR A 178 9.17 3.20 -31.57
N ASN A 179 9.33 3.67 -30.33
CA ASN A 179 9.27 2.86 -29.11
C ASN A 179 8.19 3.41 -28.17
N PRO A 180 6.89 3.17 -28.48
CA PRO A 180 5.79 3.88 -27.84
C PRO A 180 5.44 3.36 -26.44
N TRP A 181 5.33 4.30 -25.53
CA TRP A 181 4.82 4.10 -24.16
C TRP A 181 3.67 5.06 -23.87
N LEU A 182 2.70 4.60 -23.12
CA LEU A 182 1.65 5.46 -22.56
C LEU A 182 2.13 5.95 -21.20
N GLU A 183 2.21 7.26 -20.98
CA GLU A 183 2.83 7.87 -19.81
C GLU A 183 1.87 8.83 -19.10
N LEU A 184 1.78 8.70 -17.78
CA LEU A 184 1.15 9.65 -16.86
C LEU A 184 2.24 10.33 -16.03
N THR A 185 2.28 11.66 -16.06
CA THR A 185 3.28 12.48 -15.36
C THR A 185 2.68 13.19 -14.17
N PHE A 186 3.43 13.23 -13.07
CA PHE A 186 3.10 13.97 -11.85
C PHE A 186 4.22 14.96 -11.52
N THR A 187 3.89 16.09 -10.94
CA THR A 187 4.87 16.81 -10.12
C THR A 187 4.98 16.15 -8.76
N LEU A 188 6.18 16.18 -8.19
CA LEU A 188 6.54 15.50 -6.95
C LEU A 188 7.27 16.47 -6.03
N THR A 189 6.69 16.74 -4.86
CA THR A 189 7.26 17.67 -3.88
C THR A 189 7.43 16.97 -2.52
N PRO A 190 8.57 16.27 -2.30
CA PRO A 190 8.91 15.77 -0.97
C PRO A 190 9.32 16.93 -0.07
N SER A 191 9.06 16.80 1.24
CA SER A 191 9.59 17.70 2.25
C SER A 191 11.13 17.67 2.29
N SER A 192 11.74 18.72 2.82
CA SER A 192 13.21 18.88 2.82
C SER A 192 13.97 17.80 3.62
N GLY A 193 13.29 17.16 4.57
CA GLY A 193 13.85 16.05 5.37
C GLY A 193 13.80 14.70 4.69
N VAL A 194 13.38 14.62 3.41
CA VAL A 194 13.21 13.34 2.71
C VAL A 194 14.10 13.28 1.49
N THR A 195 14.84 12.18 1.36
CA THR A 195 15.67 11.85 0.19
C THR A 195 15.04 10.68 -0.56
N MET A 196 14.95 10.80 -1.89
CA MET A 196 14.47 9.72 -2.75
C MET A 196 15.62 8.80 -3.14
N TYR A 197 15.36 7.49 -3.09
CA TYR A 197 16.28 6.44 -3.49
C TYR A 197 15.70 5.66 -4.67
N VAL A 198 16.53 5.44 -5.68
CA VAL A 198 16.21 4.65 -6.87
C VAL A 198 17.23 3.53 -6.97
N ASP A 199 16.77 2.28 -7.05
CA ASP A 199 17.63 1.09 -7.09
C ASP A 199 18.70 1.09 -5.98
N GLY A 200 18.29 1.47 -4.76
CA GLY A 200 19.15 1.53 -3.57
C GLY A 200 20.13 2.71 -3.51
N GLN A 201 20.12 3.62 -4.48
CA GLN A 201 20.99 4.78 -4.55
C GLN A 201 20.23 6.10 -4.36
N ALA A 202 20.76 7.01 -3.57
CA ALA A 202 20.19 8.33 -3.43
C ALA A 202 20.15 9.05 -4.77
N TRP A 203 18.97 9.54 -5.18
CA TRP A 203 18.84 10.27 -6.42
C TRP A 203 19.39 11.69 -6.31
N ASN A 204 20.43 11.99 -7.03
CA ASN A 204 21.12 13.29 -7.00
C ASN A 204 20.40 14.42 -7.75
N GLN A 205 19.26 14.13 -8.42
CA GLN A 205 18.43 15.07 -9.18
C GLN A 205 19.11 15.72 -10.41
N ALA A 206 20.39 15.46 -10.65
CA ALA A 206 21.14 16.03 -11.79
C ALA A 206 20.82 15.27 -13.09
N THR A 207 20.51 14.00 -13.01
CA THR A 207 20.19 13.14 -14.15
C THR A 207 18.84 12.46 -13.94
N ALA A 208 18.10 12.28 -15.03
CA ALA A 208 16.90 11.47 -15.01
C ALA A 208 17.23 10.02 -14.69
N LYS A 209 16.35 9.37 -13.92
CA LYS A 209 16.45 7.94 -13.59
C LYS A 209 15.18 7.24 -14.02
N THR A 210 15.35 6.08 -14.65
CA THR A 210 14.23 5.18 -15.00
C THR A 210 14.47 3.84 -14.34
N THR A 211 13.44 3.31 -13.68
CA THR A 211 13.48 2.02 -13.00
C THR A 211 12.17 1.25 -13.21
N ALA A 212 12.26 -0.08 -13.19
CA ALA A 212 11.11 -0.98 -13.08
C ALA A 212 10.87 -1.43 -11.62
N ASN A 213 11.69 -0.92 -10.68
CA ASN A 213 11.60 -1.24 -9.27
C ASN A 213 10.88 -0.12 -8.49
N ALA A 214 10.62 -0.35 -7.21
CA ALA A 214 10.12 0.68 -6.30
C ALA A 214 11.14 1.81 -6.13
N ILE A 215 10.65 3.01 -5.87
CA ILE A 215 11.45 4.12 -5.34
C ILE A 215 11.13 4.32 -3.87
N GLU A 216 12.12 4.64 -3.07
CA GLU A 216 11.97 4.80 -1.63
C GLU A 216 12.16 6.26 -1.22
N PHE A 217 11.45 6.66 -0.17
CA PHE A 217 11.57 7.96 0.46
C PHE A 217 12.11 7.76 1.85
N ARG A 218 13.34 8.22 2.08
CA ARG A 218 14.07 7.97 3.32
C ARG A 218 14.35 9.24 4.10
N LEU A 219 14.34 9.10 5.44
CA LEU A 219 14.84 10.12 6.37
C LEU A 219 16.38 10.18 6.34
N PRO A 220 16.98 11.23 6.90
CA PRO A 220 18.45 11.31 7.07
C PRO A 220 19.04 10.16 7.91
N SER A 221 18.22 9.53 8.76
CA SER A 221 18.58 8.31 9.50
C SER A 221 18.77 7.07 8.61
N GLY A 222 18.32 7.12 7.36
CA GLY A 222 18.25 5.99 6.43
C GLY A 222 16.93 5.20 6.50
N GLU A 223 16.07 5.51 7.46
CA GLU A 223 14.74 4.90 7.60
C GLU A 223 13.87 5.20 6.39
N VAL A 224 13.20 4.17 5.85
CA VAL A 224 12.21 4.31 4.78
C VAL A 224 10.88 4.73 5.39
N VAL A 225 10.40 5.92 5.04
CA VAL A 225 9.10 6.42 5.51
C VAL A 225 7.99 5.84 4.66
N TRP A 226 8.18 5.84 3.34
CA TRP A 226 7.25 5.25 2.37
C TRP A 226 7.99 4.88 1.09
N SER A 227 7.34 4.06 0.27
CA SER A 227 7.84 3.70 -1.05
C SER A 227 6.74 3.85 -2.12
N MET A 228 7.13 4.18 -3.33
CA MET A 228 6.27 4.05 -4.50
C MET A 228 6.62 2.74 -5.18
N ALA A 229 5.69 1.80 -5.16
CA ALA A 229 5.88 0.49 -5.78
C ALA A 229 6.12 0.60 -7.29
N ALA A 230 6.72 -0.43 -7.88
CA ALA A 230 6.76 -0.57 -9.33
C ALA A 230 5.34 -0.45 -9.89
N PRO A 231 5.09 0.40 -10.91
CA PRO A 231 3.74 0.61 -11.39
C PRO A 231 3.22 -0.64 -12.09
N LEU A 232 1.94 -0.92 -11.84
CA LEU A 232 1.23 -2.06 -12.40
C LEU A 232 0.03 -1.56 -13.21
N ALA A 233 -0.24 -2.19 -14.33
CA ALA A 233 -1.48 -1.98 -15.07
C ALA A 233 -2.25 -3.28 -15.13
N TYR A 234 -3.59 -3.20 -15.12
CA TYR A 234 -4.48 -4.33 -15.30
C TYR A 234 -5.59 -3.99 -16.25
N ASP A 235 -6.03 -5.00 -16.96
CA ASP A 235 -7.21 -4.91 -17.81
C ASP A 235 -8.43 -5.60 -17.12
N SER A 236 -9.57 -5.54 -17.78
CA SER A 236 -10.82 -6.13 -17.28
C SER A 236 -11.09 -7.53 -17.85
N SER A 237 -10.09 -8.23 -18.35
CA SER A 237 -10.22 -9.64 -18.72
C SER A 237 -10.53 -10.50 -17.50
N GLU A 238 -11.19 -11.66 -17.70
CA GLU A 238 -11.59 -12.58 -16.64
C GLU A 238 -10.40 -13.04 -15.79
N ASP A 239 -9.25 -13.24 -16.42
CA ASP A 239 -7.99 -13.64 -15.77
C ASP A 239 -7.16 -12.45 -15.23
N GLY A 240 -7.59 -11.20 -15.48
CA GLY A 240 -6.92 -9.98 -15.03
C GLY A 240 -5.51 -9.84 -15.60
N ASN A 241 -5.37 -9.74 -16.94
CA ASN A 241 -4.07 -9.56 -17.59
C ASN A 241 -3.34 -8.30 -17.05
N GLN A 242 -2.09 -8.48 -16.63
CA GLN A 242 -1.30 -7.46 -15.95
C GLN A 242 -0.04 -7.09 -16.74
N CYS A 243 0.41 -5.85 -16.55
CA CYS A 243 1.65 -5.36 -17.12
C CYS A 243 2.45 -4.57 -16.10
N ASN A 244 3.72 -4.91 -15.94
CA ASN A 244 4.65 -4.10 -15.18
C ASN A 244 5.07 -2.87 -15.98
N GLY A 245 4.96 -1.72 -15.36
CA GLY A 245 5.39 -0.45 -15.93
C GLY A 245 6.79 -0.04 -15.48
N GLN A 246 7.11 1.21 -15.73
CA GLN A 246 8.36 1.84 -15.28
C GLN A 246 8.08 3.20 -14.65
N ILE A 247 8.90 3.57 -13.68
CA ILE A 247 8.94 4.92 -13.10
C ILE A 247 10.11 5.68 -13.72
N LYS A 248 9.88 6.95 -14.07
CA LYS A 248 10.94 7.88 -14.46
C LYS A 248 10.92 9.09 -13.55
N LEU A 249 12.03 9.37 -12.88
CA LEU A 249 12.25 10.60 -12.12
C LEU A 249 13.12 11.56 -12.92
N TYR A 250 12.75 12.83 -12.98
CA TYR A 250 13.54 13.88 -13.61
C TYR A 250 13.24 15.26 -13.00
N VAL A 251 14.15 16.19 -13.24
CA VAL A 251 13.97 17.60 -12.84
C VAL A 251 13.89 18.45 -14.11
N ASN A 252 12.90 19.32 -14.17
CA ASN A 252 12.77 20.35 -15.20
C ASN A 252 12.46 21.69 -14.54
N LYS A 253 13.26 22.73 -14.80
CA LYS A 253 13.09 24.07 -14.21
C LYS A 253 12.94 24.04 -12.68
N LYS A 254 13.74 23.24 -11.98
CA LYS A 254 13.72 23.03 -10.52
C LYS A 254 12.50 22.25 -9.99
N ILE A 255 11.55 21.88 -10.83
CA ILE A 255 10.39 21.07 -10.46
C ILE A 255 10.78 19.60 -10.63
N LYS A 256 10.51 18.78 -9.61
CA LYS A 256 10.69 17.33 -9.66
C LYS A 256 9.45 16.71 -10.29
N TYR A 257 9.67 15.82 -11.22
CA TYR A 257 8.63 15.05 -11.89
C TYR A 257 8.85 13.57 -11.63
N CYS A 258 7.74 12.88 -11.48
CA CYS A 258 7.63 11.44 -11.51
C CYS A 258 6.67 11.07 -12.63
N SER A 259 7.08 10.25 -13.57
CA SER A 259 6.16 9.67 -14.54
C SER A 259 6.13 8.16 -14.43
N VAL A 260 4.96 7.60 -14.69
CA VAL A 260 4.73 6.16 -14.80
C VAL A 260 4.33 5.86 -16.22
N ARG A 261 4.87 4.78 -16.78
CA ARG A 261 4.68 4.44 -18.18
C ARG A 261 4.50 2.96 -18.42
N PHE A 262 3.68 2.64 -19.41
CA PHE A 262 3.32 1.28 -19.81
C PHE A 262 3.51 1.09 -21.31
N PRO A 263 4.00 -0.07 -21.77
CA PRO A 263 4.29 -0.27 -23.20
C PRO A 263 3.00 -0.32 -24.02
N LYS A 264 3.01 0.35 -25.19
CA LYS A 264 1.86 0.36 -26.09
C LYS A 264 1.43 -1.05 -26.51
N SER A 265 2.37 -1.98 -26.67
CA SER A 265 2.07 -3.37 -27.05
C SER A 265 1.10 -4.05 -26.10
N TRP A 266 1.20 -3.78 -24.79
CA TRP A 266 0.22 -4.27 -23.82
C TRP A 266 -1.11 -3.53 -23.95
N ILE A 267 -1.09 -2.19 -24.08
CA ILE A 267 -2.30 -1.37 -24.26
C ILE A 267 -3.14 -1.86 -25.45
N ASP A 268 -2.48 -2.21 -26.55
CA ASP A 268 -3.14 -2.67 -27.77
C ASP A 268 -3.82 -4.04 -27.63
N SER A 269 -3.35 -4.86 -26.70
CA SER A 269 -3.89 -6.21 -26.43
C SER A 269 -4.85 -6.25 -25.24
N ALA A 270 -4.95 -5.17 -24.49
CA ALA A 270 -5.71 -5.14 -23.25
C ALA A 270 -7.22 -5.09 -23.49
N VAL A 271 -7.98 -5.72 -22.60
CA VAL A 271 -9.45 -5.65 -22.53
C VAL A 271 -9.84 -4.45 -21.68
N PHE A 272 -10.52 -3.49 -22.28
CA PHE A 272 -10.93 -2.27 -21.57
C PHE A 272 -12.22 -2.51 -20.72
N PRO A 273 -12.41 -1.75 -19.62
CA PRO A 273 -11.56 -0.67 -19.12
C PRO A 273 -10.19 -1.16 -18.60
N ILE A 274 -9.17 -0.33 -18.74
CA ILE A 274 -7.86 -0.57 -18.14
C ILE A 274 -7.59 0.37 -16.99
N MET A 275 -6.80 -0.10 -16.02
CA MET A 275 -6.36 0.67 -14.85
C MET A 275 -4.84 0.73 -14.82
N LEU A 276 -4.32 1.94 -14.79
CA LEU A 276 -2.89 2.22 -14.64
C LEU A 276 -2.64 2.66 -13.19
N ASP A 277 -1.88 1.86 -12.43
CA ASP A 277 -1.70 2.02 -10.98
C ASP A 277 -0.26 2.38 -10.59
N PRO A 278 0.04 3.64 -10.31
CA PRO A 278 1.25 4.05 -9.62
C PRO A 278 1.07 4.11 -8.09
N THR A 279 0.80 2.98 -7.46
CA THR A 279 0.52 2.88 -6.00
C THR A 279 1.67 3.38 -5.14
N LEU A 280 1.35 4.11 -4.07
CA LEU A 280 2.27 4.51 -3.02
C LEU A 280 2.01 3.64 -1.78
N ASP A 281 3.00 2.84 -1.40
CA ASP A 281 2.92 1.96 -0.24
C ASP A 281 3.57 2.62 0.98
N TYR A 282 2.87 2.53 2.12
CA TYR A 282 3.45 2.78 3.42
C TYR A 282 4.01 1.45 3.94
N GLN A 283 5.32 1.26 3.87
CA GLN A 283 5.94 0.09 4.44
C GLN A 283 6.03 0.23 5.96
N ILE A 284 5.20 -0.53 6.66
CA ILE A 284 5.40 -0.77 8.09
C ILE A 284 6.59 -1.71 8.23
N GLY A 285 7.76 -1.16 8.45
CA GLY A 285 8.98 -1.90 8.78
C GLY A 285 9.40 -2.97 7.76
N ALA A 286 10.69 -3.06 7.52
CA ALA A 286 11.36 -3.89 6.53
C ALA A 286 10.67 -5.21 6.15
N GLY A 287 10.68 -5.55 4.86
CA GLY A 287 10.18 -6.81 4.27
C GLY A 287 10.79 -8.13 4.77
N GLY A 288 11.35 -8.12 5.98
CA GLY A 288 11.79 -9.29 6.73
C GLY A 288 10.83 -9.73 7.83
N ASN A 289 9.69 -9.04 7.99
CA ASN A 289 8.75 -9.30 9.08
C ASN A 289 7.59 -10.23 8.68
N ASP A 290 7.46 -10.56 7.42
CA ASP A 290 6.49 -11.53 6.92
C ASP A 290 7.04 -12.32 5.73
N GLY A 291 6.41 -13.43 5.44
CA GLY A 291 6.78 -14.28 4.34
C GLY A 291 6.26 -15.71 4.48
N TYR A 292 6.65 -16.54 3.55
CA TYR A 292 6.34 -17.97 3.62
C TYR A 292 7.54 -18.83 3.19
N ALA A 293 7.58 -20.04 3.68
CA ALA A 293 8.51 -21.06 3.23
C ALA A 293 7.71 -22.29 2.75
N ILE A 294 8.09 -22.82 1.60
CA ILE A 294 7.61 -24.13 1.14
C ILE A 294 8.62 -25.17 1.66
N ALA A 295 8.13 -26.25 2.23
CA ALA A 295 9.00 -27.31 2.74
C ALA A 295 10.08 -27.70 1.71
N ASP A 296 11.34 -27.73 2.13
CA ASP A 296 12.54 -27.99 1.33
C ASP A 296 12.90 -26.91 0.28
N LEU A 297 12.24 -25.75 0.30
CA LEU A 297 12.55 -24.61 -0.56
C LEU A 297 12.99 -23.40 0.26
N ALA A 298 13.55 -22.41 -0.45
CA ALA A 298 13.97 -21.16 0.18
C ALA A 298 12.76 -20.37 0.71
N PHE A 299 13.00 -19.64 1.78
CA PHE A 299 12.07 -18.68 2.34
C PHE A 299 11.82 -17.53 1.36
N ASN A 300 10.55 -17.14 1.19
CA ASN A 300 10.15 -16.03 0.35
C ASN A 300 9.56 -14.91 1.23
N ASN A 301 10.28 -13.82 1.38
CA ASN A 301 9.88 -12.62 2.12
C ASN A 301 9.61 -11.42 1.21
N THR A 302 9.56 -11.62 -0.10
CA THR A 302 9.34 -10.57 -1.10
C THR A 302 8.00 -10.71 -1.81
N SER A 303 7.25 -11.76 -1.53
CA SER A 303 5.93 -11.98 -2.13
C SER A 303 4.89 -11.08 -1.47
N ALA A 304 4.06 -10.45 -2.29
CA ALA A 304 2.89 -9.70 -1.84
C ALA A 304 1.78 -10.58 -1.24
N TYR A 305 1.93 -11.91 -1.33
CA TYR A 305 0.94 -12.88 -0.86
C TYR A 305 1.61 -13.91 0.04
N SER A 306 0.97 -14.18 1.16
CA SER A 306 1.26 -15.33 1.99
C SER A 306 0.45 -16.53 1.49
N GLN A 307 1.09 -17.70 1.38
CA GLN A 307 0.42 -18.93 0.99
C GLN A 307 0.17 -19.81 2.23
N LEU A 308 -1.02 -20.39 2.32
CA LEU A 308 -1.38 -21.33 3.38
C LEU A 308 -1.70 -22.71 2.79
N GLY A 309 -1.35 -23.77 3.48
CA GLY A 309 -1.71 -25.13 3.10
C GLY A 309 -0.62 -25.89 2.38
N ARG A 310 -0.92 -26.43 1.21
CA ARG A 310 0.03 -27.21 0.41
C ARG A 310 0.11 -26.71 -1.02
N THR A 311 1.32 -26.61 -1.53
CA THR A 311 1.57 -26.38 -2.94
C THR A 311 2.43 -27.52 -3.50
N ASN A 312 2.04 -28.13 -4.61
CA ASN A 312 2.74 -29.30 -5.18
C ASN A 312 3.03 -30.41 -4.15
N SER A 313 2.04 -30.73 -3.30
CA SER A 313 2.14 -31.72 -2.20
C SER A 313 3.10 -31.35 -1.06
N LYS A 314 3.75 -30.18 -1.10
CA LYS A 314 4.63 -29.67 -0.04
C LYS A 314 3.88 -28.74 0.90
N LEU A 315 4.16 -28.85 2.20
CA LEU A 315 3.62 -27.93 3.20
C LEU A 315 4.14 -26.51 3.00
N VAL A 316 3.27 -25.55 3.18
CA VAL A 316 3.62 -24.13 3.19
C VAL A 316 3.56 -23.64 4.64
N HIS A 317 4.67 -23.14 5.12
CA HIS A 317 4.79 -22.48 6.42
C HIS A 317 4.71 -20.97 6.23
N ASN A 318 3.75 -20.36 6.87
CA ASN A 318 3.61 -18.92 6.89
C ASN A 318 4.28 -18.32 8.12
N TYR A 319 4.80 -17.13 7.97
CA TYR A 319 5.53 -16.43 9.01
C TYR A 319 5.08 -14.98 9.06
N SER A 320 4.77 -14.51 10.25
CA SER A 320 4.52 -13.10 10.52
C SER A 320 5.21 -12.72 11.82
N ARG A 321 6.06 -11.70 11.76
CA ARG A 321 6.79 -11.17 12.90
C ARG A 321 6.20 -9.82 13.27
N PHE A 322 5.91 -9.66 14.54
CA PHE A 322 5.42 -8.42 15.12
C PHE A 322 6.57 -7.79 15.94
N PRO A 323 7.41 -6.93 15.32
CA PRO A 323 8.53 -6.31 16.03
C PRO A 323 8.02 -5.31 17.08
N SER A 324 8.81 -5.12 18.13
CA SER A 324 8.54 -4.12 19.19
C SER A 324 7.28 -4.37 20.02
N VAL A 325 6.83 -5.62 20.11
CA VAL A 325 5.79 -5.99 21.07
C VAL A 325 6.46 -6.11 22.45
N THR A 326 6.23 -5.13 23.33
CA THR A 326 6.75 -5.16 24.68
C THR A 326 5.75 -5.88 25.58
N ILE A 327 6.01 -7.14 25.90
CA ILE A 327 5.27 -7.89 26.90
C ILE A 327 6.02 -7.73 28.23
N PRO A 328 5.38 -7.23 29.31
CA PRO A 328 6.05 -7.10 30.59
C PRO A 328 6.60 -8.45 31.09
N VAL A 329 7.78 -8.45 31.65
CA VAL A 329 8.37 -9.68 32.25
C VAL A 329 7.40 -10.27 33.29
N GLY A 330 7.12 -11.55 33.18
CA GLY A 330 6.16 -12.25 34.06
C GLY A 330 4.69 -12.09 33.69
N ALA A 331 4.37 -11.47 32.56
CA ALA A 331 3.00 -11.44 32.05
C ALA A 331 2.59 -12.82 31.53
N THR A 332 1.39 -13.27 31.87
CA THR A 332 0.76 -14.46 31.29
C THR A 332 -0.10 -14.02 30.11
N ILE A 333 0.14 -14.60 28.92
CA ILE A 333 -0.69 -14.36 27.75
C ILE A 333 -1.83 -15.39 27.77
N ASP A 334 -3.03 -14.95 28.13
CA ASP A 334 -4.20 -15.82 28.15
C ASP A 334 -4.90 -15.95 26.79
N VAL A 335 -4.75 -14.95 25.93
CA VAL A 335 -5.34 -14.94 24.59
C VAL A 335 -4.38 -14.24 23.62
N ALA A 336 -4.04 -14.91 22.54
CA ALA A 336 -3.39 -14.31 21.36
C ALA A 336 -4.27 -14.61 20.14
N THR A 337 -4.64 -13.57 19.39
CA THR A 337 -5.47 -13.72 18.19
C THR A 337 -4.65 -13.35 16.98
N TYR A 338 -4.58 -14.25 16.01
CA TYR A 338 -3.97 -14.05 14.71
C TYR A 338 -5.05 -14.09 13.63
N SER A 339 -5.29 -12.97 12.97
CA SER A 339 -6.33 -12.85 11.94
C SER A 339 -5.72 -12.81 10.55
N LEU A 340 -6.19 -13.67 9.67
CA LEU A 340 -5.77 -13.76 8.28
C LEU A 340 -6.94 -13.43 7.35
N LYS A 341 -6.71 -12.56 6.37
CA LYS A 341 -7.66 -12.36 5.28
C LYS A 341 -7.31 -13.30 4.14
N ILE A 342 -8.22 -14.22 3.83
CA ILE A 342 -8.08 -15.11 2.69
C ILE A 342 -8.53 -14.35 1.43
N GLY A 343 -7.60 -14.09 0.51
CA GLY A 343 -7.87 -13.37 -0.73
C GLY A 343 -8.42 -14.27 -1.83
N ALA A 344 -7.88 -15.49 -1.96
CA ALA A 344 -8.37 -16.52 -2.88
C ALA A 344 -8.04 -17.90 -2.31
N TYR A 345 -8.87 -18.88 -2.58
CA TYR A 345 -8.59 -20.27 -2.22
C TYR A 345 -8.94 -21.23 -3.35
N ALA A 346 -8.11 -22.27 -3.48
CA ALA A 346 -8.42 -23.41 -4.32
C ALA A 346 -8.17 -24.67 -3.47
N CYS A 347 -9.21 -25.17 -2.83
CA CYS A 347 -9.12 -26.41 -2.06
C CYS A 347 -10.41 -27.22 -2.17
N SER A 348 -10.25 -28.55 -2.11
CA SER A 348 -11.36 -29.48 -1.91
C SER A 348 -11.37 -29.88 -0.43
N GLY A 349 -12.27 -29.36 0.36
CA GLY A 349 -12.42 -29.67 1.79
C GLY A 349 -12.20 -28.48 2.72
N THR A 350 -12.34 -28.72 4.02
CA THR A 350 -12.10 -27.70 5.07
C THR A 350 -10.60 -27.62 5.34
N PRO A 351 -9.96 -26.45 5.14
CA PRO A 351 -8.55 -26.28 5.47
C PRO A 351 -8.35 -26.31 6.98
N THR A 352 -7.35 -27.03 7.46
CA THR A 352 -6.85 -26.94 8.83
C THR A 352 -5.55 -26.16 8.83
N VAL A 353 -5.38 -25.25 9.79
CA VAL A 353 -4.18 -24.44 9.97
C VAL A 353 -3.70 -24.62 11.40
N ASP A 354 -2.46 -25.06 11.55
CA ASP A 354 -1.78 -25.06 12.84
C ASP A 354 -1.06 -23.71 13.00
N VAL A 355 -1.29 -23.04 14.12
CA VAL A 355 -0.62 -21.78 14.44
C VAL A 355 0.37 -22.02 15.57
N TYR A 356 1.61 -21.61 15.34
CA TYR A 356 2.69 -21.72 16.31
C TYR A 356 3.19 -20.33 16.70
N ALA A 357 3.47 -20.12 17.97
CA ALA A 357 4.22 -18.95 18.44
C ALA A 357 5.63 -19.38 18.82
N GLU A 358 6.62 -18.60 18.43
CA GLU A 358 7.99 -18.85 18.83
C GLU A 358 8.28 -18.12 20.15
N ASP A 359 8.79 -18.87 21.14
CA ASP A 359 9.23 -18.36 22.44
C ASP A 359 10.72 -17.97 22.32
N ALA A 360 10.99 -16.89 21.60
CA ALA A 360 12.32 -16.32 21.49
C ALA A 360 12.28 -14.80 21.37
N ASP A 361 13.17 -14.12 22.08
CA ASP A 361 13.38 -12.70 21.93
C ASP A 361 14.01 -12.42 20.56
N ASN A 362 13.24 -11.85 19.66
CA ASN A 362 13.69 -11.44 18.34
C ASN A 362 14.18 -12.57 17.40
N PRO A 363 13.37 -13.63 17.15
CA PRO A 363 13.77 -14.78 16.36
C PRO A 363 14.14 -14.41 14.93
N THR A 364 15.13 -15.10 14.37
CA THR A 364 15.42 -15.03 12.93
C THR A 364 14.58 -16.06 12.19
N TYR A 365 14.12 -15.76 10.96
CA TYR A 365 13.28 -16.65 10.15
C TYR A 365 13.90 -18.04 9.87
N ARG A 366 15.20 -18.23 10.10
CA ARG A 366 15.90 -19.50 9.93
C ARG A 366 15.64 -20.49 11.08
N GLU A 367 15.21 -20.01 12.22
CA GLU A 367 15.02 -20.84 13.44
C GLU A 367 13.65 -21.53 13.48
N LEU A 368 12.68 -21.05 12.70
CA LEU A 368 11.32 -21.61 12.64
C LEU A 368 11.26 -23.07 12.11
N LYS A 369 12.32 -23.60 11.53
CA LYS A 369 12.38 -25.00 11.05
C LYS A 369 12.51 -26.05 12.16
N SER A 370 12.74 -25.69 13.41
CA SER A 370 13.19 -26.63 14.43
C SER A 370 12.47 -26.63 15.77
N ARG A 371 11.43 -25.83 15.97
CA ARG A 371 10.78 -25.75 17.28
C ARG A 371 9.27 -25.91 17.21
N ASP A 372 8.79 -26.95 17.87
CA ASP A 372 7.38 -27.30 18.06
C ASP A 372 6.83 -26.62 19.33
N VAL A 373 6.41 -25.38 19.26
CA VAL A 373 5.50 -24.84 20.27
C VAL A 373 4.08 -24.94 19.72
N LYS A 374 3.34 -25.92 20.14
CA LYS A 374 1.98 -26.16 19.70
C LYS A 374 0.99 -25.39 20.56
N ILE A 375 0.33 -24.41 19.97
CA ILE A 375 -0.86 -23.83 20.61
C ILE A 375 -2.06 -24.61 20.10
N ASP A 376 -2.61 -25.48 20.95
CA ASP A 376 -3.83 -26.22 20.63
C ASP A 376 -5.03 -25.28 20.68
N TRP A 377 -5.51 -24.90 19.52
CA TRP A 377 -6.79 -24.22 19.38
C TRP A 377 -7.90 -25.26 19.35
N LYS A 378 -8.71 -25.32 20.39
CA LYS A 378 -9.96 -26.06 20.32
C LYS A 378 -10.97 -25.19 19.56
N THR A 379 -11.39 -25.66 18.40
CA THR A 379 -12.59 -25.15 17.73
C THR A 379 -13.78 -25.38 18.65
N GLY A 380 -14.42 -24.28 19.06
CA GLY A 380 -15.72 -24.30 19.73
C GLY A 380 -16.84 -24.42 18.72
#